data_c1d3cb9b119ba7a454660b5bf1f1b6fa
#
_entry.id   c1d3cb9b119ba7a454660b5bf1f1b6fa
#
_cell.length_a   1.000
_cell.length_b   1.000
_cell.length_c   1.000
_cell.angle_alpha   90.00
_cell.angle_beta   90.00
_cell.angle_gamma   90.00
#
_symmetry.space_group_name_H-M   'P 1'
#
loop_
_entity.id
_entity.type
_entity.pdbx_description
1 polymer ?
#
loop_
_entity_poly.entity_id
_entity_poly.type
_entity_poly.pdbx_seq_one_letter_code
_entity_poly.pdbx_strand_id
1 'polypeptide(L)'
;MVNPLYEDVISIDDLKKKLDSSNDVQLFAASTGQYFSDYDSAVSYLRKQMVSRETEITLNFPASWFDSHKDELYWDLLYDAMKCDESSTGQDGDALIYGFAGCRLSYSNAGYIQYTMSYHSDAEQEAKLTAAVAEAMTTLQLNGLSEAKKIIKIHDYICNHVDYAYNSKEEQIYTAYGALCTGKAVCQGYAVLFYRLCKEAGLSVRIISGTGNGGAHAWNIVRIGSKYYNVDCTWDGQ
;
A
#
# COMPACT_ATOMS: atom_id res chain seq x y z
N MET A 1 -26.97 -2.57 13.04
CA MET A 1 -26.48 -3.71 12.24
C MET A 1 -25.09 -3.30 11.76
N VAL A 2 -24.05 -3.99 12.19
CA VAL A 2 -22.66 -3.74 11.74
C VAL A 2 -22.61 -4.09 10.27
N ASN A 3 -22.15 -3.19 9.40
CA ASN A 3 -22.02 -3.45 7.98
C ASN A 3 -20.85 -4.44 7.79
N PRO A 4 -21.10 -5.65 7.22
CA PRO A 4 -20.06 -6.68 7.05
C PRO A 4 -18.91 -6.29 6.10
N LEU A 5 -18.99 -5.12 5.45
CA LEU A 5 -17.96 -4.59 4.54
C LEU A 5 -16.77 -3.92 5.26
N TYR A 6 -16.81 -3.81 6.60
CA TYR A 6 -15.74 -3.17 7.38
C TYR A 6 -14.72 -4.15 7.99
N GLU A 7 -14.81 -5.45 7.70
CA GLU A 7 -13.88 -6.45 8.27
C GLU A 7 -12.47 -6.42 7.66
N ASP A 8 -12.23 -5.69 6.56
CA ASP A 8 -11.01 -5.78 5.76
C ASP A 8 -10.05 -4.58 5.82
N VAL A 9 -10.26 -3.61 6.70
CA VAL A 9 -9.23 -2.57 6.94
C VAL A 9 -8.15 -3.14 7.85
N ILE A 10 -7.04 -3.57 7.26
CA ILE A 10 -5.96 -4.26 7.94
C ILE A 10 -5.07 -3.24 8.67
N SER A 11 -4.99 -3.31 9.99
CA SER A 11 -3.95 -2.62 10.76
C SER A 11 -2.59 -3.32 10.56
N ILE A 12 -1.49 -2.61 10.80
CA ILE A 12 -0.13 -3.20 10.74
C ILE A 12 -0.01 -4.41 11.69
N ASP A 13 -0.66 -4.37 12.86
CA ASP A 13 -0.67 -5.49 13.81
C ASP A 13 -1.53 -6.66 13.32
N ASP A 14 -2.61 -6.41 12.57
CA ASP A 14 -3.40 -7.45 11.92
C ASP A 14 -2.68 -8.04 10.71
N LEU A 15 -1.89 -7.22 9.99
CA LEU A 15 -0.99 -7.70 8.95
C LEU A 15 0.03 -8.68 9.52
N LYS A 16 0.70 -8.34 10.63
CA LYS A 16 1.62 -9.25 11.34
C LYS A 16 0.94 -10.54 11.74
N LYS A 17 -0.28 -10.50 12.31
CA LYS A 17 -1.04 -11.69 12.69
C LYS A 17 -1.44 -12.56 11.49
N LYS A 18 -1.83 -11.95 10.35
CA LYS A 18 -2.12 -12.68 9.11
C LYS A 18 -0.86 -13.36 8.56
N LEU A 19 0.29 -12.71 8.64
CA LEU A 19 1.58 -13.25 8.22
C LEU A 19 2.02 -14.43 9.12
N ASP A 20 1.85 -14.34 10.44
CA ASP A 20 2.17 -15.39 11.40
C ASP A 20 1.30 -16.65 11.28
N SER A 21 0.11 -16.56 10.69
CA SER A 21 -0.85 -17.68 10.55
C SER A 21 -0.68 -18.52 9.28
N SER A 22 0.15 -18.12 8.31
CA SER A 22 0.36 -18.85 7.05
C SER A 22 1.54 -19.82 7.12
N ASN A 23 1.35 -20.98 7.73
CA ASN A 23 2.37 -22.03 7.91
C ASN A 23 2.44 -23.04 6.73
N ASP A 24 2.59 -22.61 5.48
CA ASP A 24 2.89 -23.52 4.38
C ASP A 24 4.35 -23.39 3.92
N VAL A 25 5.22 -24.19 4.54
CA VAL A 25 6.65 -24.29 4.17
C VAL A 25 6.83 -25.45 3.18
N GLN A 26 7.18 -25.16 1.93
CA GLN A 26 7.59 -26.15 0.95
C GLN A 26 9.08 -26.04 0.62
N LEU A 27 9.82 -27.15 0.67
CA LEU A 27 11.22 -27.25 0.25
C LEU A 27 11.32 -27.34 -1.28
N PHE A 28 11.99 -26.38 -1.92
CA PHE A 28 12.23 -26.36 -3.37
C PHE A 28 13.72 -26.31 -3.74
N ALA A 29 14.04 -26.72 -4.99
CA ALA A 29 15.38 -26.68 -5.56
C ALA A 29 15.79 -25.24 -5.92
N ALA A 30 17.10 -24.96 -5.99
CA ALA A 30 17.69 -23.65 -6.28
C ALA A 30 16.99 -22.91 -7.42
N SER A 31 16.60 -21.66 -7.16
CA SER A 31 15.82 -20.82 -8.08
C SER A 31 16.66 -19.76 -8.79
N THR A 32 16.08 -19.19 -9.85
CA THR A 32 16.68 -18.13 -10.70
C THR A 32 16.61 -16.72 -10.12
N GLY A 33 16.48 -16.57 -8.78
CA GLY A 33 16.30 -15.26 -8.12
C GLY A 33 17.59 -14.44 -7.98
N GLN A 34 17.43 -13.17 -7.62
CA GLN A 34 18.51 -12.22 -7.37
C GLN A 34 19.30 -12.59 -6.10
N TYR A 35 20.64 -12.48 -6.15
CA TYR A 35 21.54 -12.68 -5.00
C TYR A 35 21.80 -11.39 -4.25
N PHE A 36 21.78 -11.47 -2.91
CA PHE A 36 22.02 -10.36 -2.01
C PHE A 36 23.07 -10.72 -0.97
N SER A 37 23.99 -9.80 -0.71
CA SER A 37 25.01 -9.93 0.35
C SER A 37 24.65 -9.11 1.60
N ASP A 38 23.62 -8.29 1.55
CA ASP A 38 23.18 -7.42 2.64
C ASP A 38 21.66 -7.26 2.65
N TYR A 39 21.14 -6.92 3.84
CA TYR A 39 19.72 -6.78 4.14
C TYR A 39 19.08 -5.61 3.37
N ASP A 40 19.69 -4.43 3.39
CA ASP A 40 19.11 -3.20 2.84
C ASP A 40 18.90 -3.27 1.33
N SER A 41 19.86 -3.88 0.62
CA SER A 41 19.72 -4.15 -0.82
C SER A 41 18.57 -5.12 -1.12
N ALA A 42 18.36 -6.14 -0.28
CA ALA A 42 17.25 -7.08 -0.43
C ALA A 42 15.90 -6.39 -0.16
N VAL A 43 15.79 -5.57 0.88
CA VAL A 43 14.61 -4.75 1.19
C VAL A 43 14.29 -3.83 0.02
N SER A 44 15.28 -3.10 -0.50
CA SER A 44 15.10 -2.17 -1.63
C SER A 44 14.64 -2.88 -2.90
N TYR A 45 15.20 -4.08 -3.18
CA TYR A 45 14.79 -4.89 -4.31
C TYR A 45 13.34 -5.40 -4.14
N LEU A 46 13.02 -5.98 -2.98
CA LEU A 46 11.69 -6.50 -2.67
C LEU A 46 10.63 -5.40 -2.82
N ARG A 47 10.87 -4.21 -2.25
CA ARG A 47 9.99 -3.05 -2.41
C ARG A 47 9.78 -2.70 -3.88
N LYS A 48 10.84 -2.65 -4.68
CA LYS A 48 10.75 -2.34 -6.11
C LYS A 48 9.89 -3.36 -6.87
N GLN A 49 10.05 -4.65 -6.58
CA GLN A 49 9.21 -5.69 -7.17
C GLN A 49 7.74 -5.54 -6.75
N MET A 50 7.48 -5.23 -5.48
CA MET A 50 6.12 -4.98 -4.97
C MET A 50 5.48 -3.76 -5.62
N VAL A 51 6.21 -2.66 -5.81
CA VAL A 51 5.71 -1.46 -6.55
C VAL A 51 5.32 -1.83 -7.98
N SER A 52 6.09 -2.71 -8.62
CA SER A 52 5.79 -3.24 -9.97
C SER A 52 4.69 -4.31 -9.98
N ARG A 53 4.12 -4.67 -8.81
CA ARG A 53 3.12 -5.75 -8.66
C ARG A 53 3.59 -7.12 -9.14
N GLU A 54 4.89 -7.42 -9.02
CA GLU A 54 5.41 -8.77 -9.26
C GLU A 54 4.80 -9.76 -8.27
N THR A 55 4.23 -10.84 -8.76
CA THR A 55 3.55 -11.86 -7.92
C THR A 55 4.48 -12.95 -7.43
N GLU A 56 5.61 -13.20 -8.12
CA GLU A 56 6.61 -14.19 -7.73
C GLU A 56 7.96 -13.50 -7.55
N ILE A 57 8.39 -13.34 -6.29
CA ILE A 57 9.63 -12.62 -5.96
C ILE A 57 10.56 -13.57 -5.21
N THR A 58 11.76 -13.76 -5.77
CA THR A 58 12.76 -14.65 -5.19
C THR A 58 14.02 -13.91 -4.81
N LEU A 59 14.46 -14.11 -3.57
CA LEU A 59 15.69 -13.57 -3.00
C LEU A 59 16.63 -14.74 -2.66
N ASN A 60 17.90 -14.62 -3.03
CA ASN A 60 18.93 -15.58 -2.63
C ASN A 60 19.99 -14.89 -1.76
N PHE A 61 20.45 -15.61 -0.74
CA PHE A 61 21.50 -15.16 0.19
C PHE A 61 22.57 -16.24 0.34
N PRO A 62 23.80 -15.90 0.73
CA PRO A 62 24.77 -16.91 1.15
C PRO A 62 24.19 -17.75 2.31
N ALA A 63 24.33 -19.08 2.25
CA ALA A 63 23.76 -19.99 3.24
C ALA A 63 24.21 -19.67 4.67
N SER A 64 25.48 -19.28 4.85
CA SER A 64 26.04 -18.90 6.16
C SER A 64 25.38 -17.62 6.71
N TRP A 65 25.03 -16.67 5.85
CA TRP A 65 24.34 -15.44 6.25
C TRP A 65 22.89 -15.74 6.59
N PHE A 66 22.23 -16.55 5.77
CA PHE A 66 20.83 -16.96 5.96
C PHE A 66 20.65 -17.70 7.30
N ASP A 67 21.51 -18.68 7.61
CA ASP A 67 21.44 -19.47 8.86
C ASP A 67 21.53 -18.63 10.13
N SER A 68 22.24 -17.49 10.08
CA SER A 68 22.39 -16.60 11.23
C SER A 68 21.21 -15.63 11.43
N HIS A 69 20.29 -15.50 10.44
CA HIS A 69 19.22 -14.49 10.44
C HIS A 69 17.81 -15.07 10.22
N LYS A 70 17.68 -16.38 9.96
CA LYS A 70 16.46 -17.02 9.41
C LYS A 70 15.17 -16.85 10.22
N ASP A 71 15.26 -16.76 11.55
CA ASP A 71 14.07 -16.86 12.41
C ASP A 71 13.10 -15.66 12.28
N GLU A 72 13.61 -14.49 11.90
CA GLU A 72 12.84 -13.25 11.75
C GLU A 72 12.93 -12.67 10.32
N LEU A 73 13.94 -13.08 9.55
CA LEU A 73 14.39 -12.47 8.31
C LEU A 73 13.27 -12.24 7.28
N TYR A 74 12.46 -13.27 7.01
CA TYR A 74 11.52 -13.20 5.87
C TYR A 74 10.35 -12.26 6.10
N TRP A 75 9.88 -12.14 7.33
CA TRP A 75 8.81 -11.21 7.68
C TRP A 75 9.33 -9.80 7.82
N ASP A 76 10.52 -9.64 8.41
CA ASP A 76 11.16 -8.34 8.55
C ASP A 76 11.50 -7.73 7.19
N LEU A 77 12.04 -8.52 6.24
CA LEU A 77 12.26 -8.08 4.87
C LEU A 77 10.97 -7.56 4.21
N LEU A 78 9.88 -8.31 4.32
CA LEU A 78 8.59 -7.93 3.73
C LEU A 78 8.03 -6.67 4.39
N TYR A 79 8.06 -6.63 5.73
CA TYR A 79 7.57 -5.50 6.50
C TYR A 79 8.36 -4.23 6.21
N ASP A 80 9.69 -4.30 6.21
CA ASP A 80 10.54 -3.16 5.94
C ASP A 80 10.42 -2.68 4.48
N ALA A 81 10.25 -3.61 3.52
CA ALA A 81 9.97 -3.27 2.14
C ALA A 81 8.65 -2.49 1.98
N MET A 82 7.57 -2.89 2.68
CA MET A 82 6.28 -2.20 2.65
C MET A 82 6.31 -0.86 3.39
N LYS A 83 7.01 -0.77 4.52
CA LYS A 83 7.06 0.41 5.38
C LYS A 83 7.89 1.55 4.78
N CYS A 84 8.84 1.23 3.91
CA CYS A 84 9.74 2.20 3.32
C CYS A 84 8.99 3.18 2.41
N ASP A 85 9.00 4.47 2.76
CA ASP A 85 8.32 5.57 2.06
C ASP A 85 9.36 6.53 1.49
N GLU A 86 9.97 6.17 0.37
CA GLU A 86 11.02 6.93 -0.29
C GLU A 86 10.55 7.63 -1.57
N SER A 87 9.48 7.15 -2.17
CA SER A 87 8.93 7.70 -3.40
C SER A 87 8.22 9.03 -3.16
N SER A 88 8.51 10.02 -3.99
CA SER A 88 7.72 11.25 -4.04
C SER A 88 6.35 11.06 -4.72
N THR A 89 6.12 9.90 -5.36
CA THR A 89 4.90 9.61 -6.13
C THR A 89 3.84 8.86 -5.32
N GLY A 90 4.16 8.44 -4.09
CA GLY A 90 3.27 7.68 -3.23
C GLY A 90 2.92 6.28 -3.74
N GLN A 91 3.81 5.66 -4.51
CA GLN A 91 3.65 4.27 -4.98
C GLN A 91 4.17 3.25 -3.97
N ASP A 92 4.93 3.68 -2.99
CA ASP A 92 5.48 2.90 -1.87
C ASP A 92 4.88 3.33 -0.52
N GLY A 93 5.45 2.89 0.60
CA GLY A 93 4.96 3.21 1.93
C GLY A 93 3.52 2.76 2.15
N ASP A 94 2.66 3.66 2.60
CA ASP A 94 1.27 3.34 2.90
C ASP A 94 0.52 2.76 1.69
N ALA A 95 0.84 3.17 0.45
CA ALA A 95 0.22 2.59 -0.74
C ALA A 95 0.56 1.11 -0.96
N LEU A 96 1.76 0.66 -0.58
CA LEU A 96 2.09 -0.78 -0.58
C LEU A 96 1.36 -1.52 0.52
N ILE A 97 1.33 -0.98 1.74
CA ILE A 97 0.66 -1.59 2.90
C ILE A 97 -0.82 -1.83 2.59
N TYR A 98 -1.52 -0.83 2.08
CA TYR A 98 -2.95 -0.90 1.79
C TYR A 98 -3.27 -1.55 0.43
N GLY A 99 -2.29 -1.65 -0.48
CA GLY A 99 -2.40 -2.38 -1.74
C GLY A 99 -2.11 -3.87 -1.64
N PHE A 100 -1.53 -4.32 -0.52
CA PHE A 100 -1.16 -5.71 -0.27
C PHE A 100 -2.35 -6.53 0.21
N ALA A 101 -2.70 -7.60 -0.51
CA ALA A 101 -3.81 -8.48 -0.17
C ALA A 101 -3.36 -9.75 0.59
N GLY A 102 -2.09 -10.13 0.46
CA GLY A 102 -1.52 -11.27 1.16
C GLY A 102 -0.29 -11.85 0.47
N CYS A 103 0.39 -12.76 1.14
CA CYS A 103 1.46 -13.52 0.51
C CYS A 103 1.55 -14.96 1.05
N ARG A 104 2.10 -15.86 0.20
CA ARG A 104 2.62 -17.16 0.61
C ARG A 104 4.13 -17.09 0.62
N LEU A 105 4.74 -17.64 1.65
CA LEU A 105 6.18 -17.66 1.82
C LEU A 105 6.71 -19.11 1.67
N SER A 106 7.79 -19.26 0.92
CA SER A 106 8.58 -20.49 0.84
C SER A 106 10.05 -20.16 1.05
N TYR A 107 10.80 -21.00 1.75
CA TYR A 107 12.22 -20.79 1.95
C TYR A 107 13.01 -22.11 2.02
N SER A 108 14.33 -22.02 1.90
CA SER A 108 15.27 -23.14 2.04
C SER A 108 16.48 -22.72 2.85
N ASN A 109 17.00 -23.62 3.68
CA ASN A 109 18.24 -23.43 4.43
C ASN A 109 19.48 -23.19 3.53
N ALA A 110 19.35 -23.40 2.22
CA ALA A 110 20.37 -23.00 1.24
C ALA A 110 20.45 -21.49 0.97
N GLY A 111 19.62 -20.68 1.65
CA GLY A 111 19.62 -19.22 1.53
C GLY A 111 18.61 -18.67 0.50
N TYR A 112 17.54 -19.40 0.26
CA TYR A 112 16.49 -19.04 -0.69
C TYR A 112 15.21 -18.63 0.03
N ILE A 113 14.61 -17.50 -0.40
CA ILE A 113 13.28 -17.02 0.03
C ILE A 113 12.47 -16.73 -1.22
N GLN A 114 11.24 -17.23 -1.28
CA GLN A 114 10.27 -16.91 -2.33
C GLN A 114 8.98 -16.39 -1.70
N TYR A 115 8.53 -15.25 -2.19
CA TYR A 115 7.24 -14.66 -1.89
C TYR A 115 6.32 -14.86 -3.10
N THR A 116 5.15 -15.48 -2.89
CA THR A 116 4.04 -15.44 -3.85
C THR A 116 3.05 -14.40 -3.36
N MET A 117 3.01 -13.26 -4.02
CA MET A 117 2.28 -12.07 -3.59
C MET A 117 0.87 -12.00 -4.17
N SER A 118 -0.05 -11.44 -3.41
CA SER A 118 -1.38 -11.04 -3.87
C SER A 118 -1.59 -9.55 -3.59
N TYR A 119 -2.22 -8.84 -4.52
CA TYR A 119 -2.49 -7.41 -4.43
C TYR A 119 -3.97 -7.13 -4.77
N HIS A 120 -4.51 -6.02 -4.27
CA HIS A 120 -5.84 -5.51 -4.63
C HIS A 120 -5.88 -4.84 -6.02
N SER A 121 -4.70 -4.54 -6.60
CA SER A 121 -4.54 -4.01 -7.96
C SER A 121 -3.38 -4.70 -8.67
N ASP A 122 -3.50 -4.94 -9.97
CA ASP A 122 -2.44 -5.48 -10.81
C ASP A 122 -1.56 -4.38 -11.44
N ALA A 123 -0.52 -4.79 -12.16
CA ALA A 123 0.45 -3.88 -12.80
C ALA A 123 -0.21 -2.98 -13.87
N GLU A 124 -1.20 -3.50 -14.61
CA GLU A 124 -1.90 -2.72 -15.64
C GLU A 124 -2.79 -1.63 -15.00
N GLN A 125 -3.48 -1.96 -13.90
CA GLN A 125 -4.27 -1.03 -13.11
C GLN A 125 -3.39 0.07 -12.50
N GLU A 126 -2.21 -0.26 -11.98
CA GLU A 126 -1.26 0.72 -11.44
C GLU A 126 -0.68 1.63 -12.54
N ALA A 127 -0.44 1.12 -13.73
CA ALA A 127 -0.02 1.94 -14.88
C ALA A 127 -1.13 2.93 -15.30
N LYS A 128 -2.38 2.48 -15.36
CA LYS A 128 -3.55 3.35 -15.64
C LYS A 128 -3.74 4.40 -14.55
N LEU A 129 -3.63 4.00 -13.28
CA LEU A 129 -3.69 4.92 -12.15
C LEU A 129 -2.61 5.99 -12.25
N THR A 130 -1.37 5.64 -12.58
CA THR A 130 -0.27 6.59 -12.71
C THR A 130 -0.56 7.64 -13.79
N ALA A 131 -1.11 7.24 -14.93
CA ALA A 131 -1.54 8.17 -15.97
C ALA A 131 -2.69 9.09 -15.50
N ALA A 132 -3.71 8.51 -14.85
CA ALA A 132 -4.84 9.26 -14.32
C ALA A 132 -4.43 10.26 -13.21
N VAL A 133 -3.48 9.89 -12.35
CA VAL A 133 -2.89 10.80 -11.35
C VAL A 133 -2.23 12.01 -12.02
N ALA A 134 -1.45 11.79 -13.09
CA ALA A 134 -0.83 12.90 -13.83
C ALA A 134 -1.87 13.88 -14.44
N GLU A 135 -2.97 13.35 -14.95
CA GLU A 135 -4.10 14.15 -15.45
C GLU A 135 -4.80 14.93 -14.32
N ALA A 136 -5.07 14.27 -13.19
CA ALA A 136 -5.65 14.88 -12.00
C ALA A 136 -4.75 16.02 -11.47
N MET A 137 -3.45 15.82 -11.40
CA MET A 137 -2.50 16.85 -10.96
C MET A 137 -2.48 18.05 -11.90
N THR A 138 -2.63 17.84 -13.21
CA THR A 138 -2.77 18.91 -14.18
C THR A 138 -4.07 19.72 -13.97
N THR A 139 -5.18 19.02 -13.72
CA THR A 139 -6.49 19.62 -13.44
C THR A 139 -6.51 20.42 -12.14
N LEU A 140 -5.86 19.93 -11.12
CA LEU A 140 -5.78 20.53 -9.79
C LEU A 140 -5.01 21.85 -9.75
N GLN A 141 -4.05 22.08 -10.66
CA GLN A 141 -3.26 23.32 -10.75
C GLN A 141 -2.70 23.77 -9.39
N LEU A 142 -1.93 22.89 -8.72
CA LEU A 142 -1.46 23.09 -7.35
C LEU A 142 -0.22 23.99 -7.21
N ASN A 143 0.42 24.38 -8.32
CA ASN A 143 1.67 25.14 -8.30
C ASN A 143 1.47 26.51 -7.62
N GLY A 144 2.40 26.86 -6.73
CA GLY A 144 2.39 28.14 -6.00
C GLY A 144 1.37 28.23 -4.86
N LEU A 145 0.57 27.19 -4.62
CA LEU A 145 -0.38 27.15 -3.50
C LEU A 145 0.32 26.75 -2.20
N SER A 146 -0.21 27.27 -1.08
CA SER A 146 0.21 26.78 0.25
C SER A 146 -0.23 25.33 0.49
N GLU A 147 0.43 24.62 1.42
CA GLU A 147 0.10 23.23 1.79
C GLU A 147 -1.39 23.07 2.10
N ALA A 148 -1.97 23.96 2.91
CA ALA A 148 -3.39 23.92 3.25
C ALA A 148 -4.30 24.03 2.01
N LYS A 149 -4.00 24.93 1.07
CA LYS A 149 -4.78 25.09 -0.16
C LYS A 149 -4.67 23.88 -1.08
N LYS A 150 -3.48 23.26 -1.17
CA LYS A 150 -3.29 22.02 -1.92
C LYS A 150 -4.13 20.89 -1.34
N ILE A 151 -4.09 20.70 0.00
CA ILE A 151 -4.87 19.68 0.71
C ILE A 151 -6.36 19.84 0.45
N ILE A 152 -6.91 21.05 0.60
CA ILE A 152 -8.33 21.34 0.36
C ILE A 152 -8.70 21.02 -1.10
N LYS A 153 -7.90 21.43 -2.07
CA LYS A 153 -8.19 21.15 -3.48
C LYS A 153 -8.17 19.65 -3.82
N ILE A 154 -7.23 18.90 -3.25
CA ILE A 154 -7.16 17.45 -3.43
C ILE A 154 -8.37 16.78 -2.77
N HIS A 155 -8.72 17.18 -1.55
CA HIS A 155 -9.89 16.70 -0.82
C HIS A 155 -11.18 16.93 -1.63
N ASP A 156 -11.45 18.18 -2.03
CA ASP A 156 -12.65 18.55 -2.77
C ASP A 156 -12.72 17.83 -4.13
N TYR A 157 -11.56 17.64 -4.79
CA TYR A 157 -11.49 16.87 -6.02
C TYR A 157 -11.97 15.44 -5.81
N ILE A 158 -11.48 14.76 -4.78
CA ILE A 158 -11.84 13.38 -4.47
C ILE A 158 -13.32 13.29 -4.09
N CYS A 159 -13.81 14.14 -3.18
CA CYS A 159 -15.22 14.18 -2.76
C CYS A 159 -16.19 14.40 -3.92
N ASN A 160 -15.78 15.12 -4.98
CA ASN A 160 -16.61 15.39 -6.15
C ASN A 160 -16.50 14.33 -7.27
N HIS A 161 -15.51 13.42 -7.21
CA HIS A 161 -15.23 12.47 -8.31
C HIS A 161 -15.41 11.02 -7.92
N VAL A 162 -15.52 10.70 -6.63
CA VAL A 162 -15.58 9.31 -6.14
C VAL A 162 -16.88 9.07 -5.40
N ASP A 163 -17.66 8.08 -5.86
CA ASP A 163 -18.84 7.59 -5.18
C ASP A 163 -18.50 6.44 -4.23
N TYR A 164 -19.19 6.37 -3.08
CA TYR A 164 -18.98 5.27 -2.17
C TYR A 164 -19.56 3.95 -2.70
N ALA A 165 -18.74 2.90 -2.71
CA ALA A 165 -19.06 1.61 -3.30
C ALA A 165 -19.85 0.71 -2.35
N TYR A 166 -21.11 1.07 -2.05
CA TYR A 166 -21.99 0.23 -1.24
C TYR A 166 -22.22 -1.14 -1.88
N ASN A 167 -22.07 -2.21 -1.07
CA ASN A 167 -22.36 -3.60 -1.46
C ASN A 167 -21.58 -4.13 -2.70
N SER A 168 -20.50 -3.50 -3.09
CA SER A 168 -19.61 -4.03 -4.12
C SER A 168 -18.73 -5.16 -3.55
N LYS A 169 -18.39 -6.14 -4.41
CA LYS A 169 -17.46 -7.24 -4.09
C LYS A 169 -16.19 -7.18 -4.95
N GLU A 170 -16.03 -6.11 -5.70
CA GLU A 170 -14.88 -5.93 -6.58
C GLU A 170 -13.65 -5.50 -5.75
N GLU A 171 -12.53 -6.19 -5.88
CA GLU A 171 -11.29 -5.90 -5.16
C GLU A 171 -10.77 -4.47 -5.40
N GLN A 172 -10.99 -3.94 -6.59
CA GLN A 172 -10.52 -2.60 -6.97
C GLN A 172 -11.10 -1.45 -6.13
N ILE A 173 -12.26 -1.64 -5.45
CA ILE A 173 -12.85 -0.60 -4.58
C ILE A 173 -11.97 -0.23 -3.39
N TYR A 174 -11.02 -1.10 -3.02
CA TYR A 174 -10.04 -0.87 -1.95
C TYR A 174 -8.81 -0.09 -2.41
N THR A 175 -8.73 0.30 -3.69
CA THR A 175 -7.54 0.86 -4.33
C THR A 175 -7.75 2.29 -4.81
N ALA A 176 -6.65 3.04 -4.97
CA ALA A 176 -6.67 4.33 -5.64
C ALA A 176 -7.11 4.20 -7.12
N TYR A 177 -6.86 3.04 -7.77
CA TYR A 177 -7.34 2.77 -9.12
C TYR A 177 -8.87 2.75 -9.17
N GLY A 178 -9.52 2.04 -8.27
CA GLY A 178 -10.98 2.04 -8.16
C GLY A 178 -11.51 3.44 -7.94
N ALA A 179 -10.95 4.18 -7.00
CA ALA A 179 -11.35 5.55 -6.70
C ALA A 179 -11.19 6.49 -7.90
N LEU A 180 -10.01 6.56 -8.53
CA LEU A 180 -9.73 7.56 -9.57
C LEU A 180 -10.18 7.12 -10.97
N CYS A 181 -9.96 5.86 -11.35
CA CYS A 181 -10.21 5.39 -12.71
C CYS A 181 -11.63 4.85 -12.93
N THR A 182 -12.29 4.38 -11.87
CA THR A 182 -13.67 3.86 -11.97
C THR A 182 -14.71 4.73 -11.24
N GLY A 183 -14.25 5.71 -10.45
CA GLY A 183 -15.11 6.63 -9.70
C GLY A 183 -15.81 5.97 -8.51
N LYS A 184 -15.36 4.78 -8.05
CA LYS A 184 -15.99 4.05 -6.95
C LYS A 184 -14.97 3.47 -5.98
N ALA A 185 -15.16 3.71 -4.68
CA ALA A 185 -14.29 3.17 -3.65
C ALA A 185 -15.03 3.02 -2.31
N VAL A 186 -14.44 2.23 -1.42
CA VAL A 186 -14.70 2.27 0.02
C VAL A 186 -13.67 3.17 0.70
N CYS A 187 -13.78 3.38 2.00
CA CYS A 187 -12.91 4.29 2.76
C CYS A 187 -11.41 4.08 2.50
N GLN A 188 -10.95 2.84 2.36
CA GLN A 188 -9.56 2.53 2.04
C GLN A 188 -9.15 3.10 0.67
N GLY A 189 -9.95 2.92 -0.38
CA GLY A 189 -9.64 3.46 -1.72
C GLY A 189 -9.60 4.98 -1.75
N TYR A 190 -10.51 5.67 -1.03
CA TYR A 190 -10.47 7.12 -0.83
C TYR A 190 -9.15 7.54 -0.16
N ALA A 191 -8.78 6.87 0.94
CA ALA A 191 -7.57 7.20 1.70
C ALA A 191 -6.29 6.96 0.89
N VAL A 192 -6.21 5.87 0.11
CA VAL A 192 -5.05 5.59 -0.76
C VAL A 192 -4.98 6.60 -1.91
N LEU A 193 -6.10 7.00 -2.51
CA LEU A 193 -6.10 8.03 -3.55
C LEU A 193 -5.63 9.39 -3.00
N PHE A 194 -6.14 9.79 -1.84
CA PHE A 194 -5.72 11.03 -1.19
C PHE A 194 -4.21 11.01 -0.88
N TYR A 195 -3.70 9.89 -0.36
CA TYR A 195 -2.26 9.68 -0.12
C TYR A 195 -1.45 9.87 -1.41
N ARG A 196 -1.83 9.20 -2.52
CA ARG A 196 -1.16 9.31 -3.82
C ARG A 196 -1.10 10.75 -4.33
N LEU A 197 -2.22 11.46 -4.35
CA LEU A 197 -2.29 12.85 -4.84
C LEU A 197 -1.51 13.82 -3.93
N CYS A 198 -1.54 13.61 -2.61
CA CYS A 198 -0.77 14.41 -1.67
C CYS A 198 0.75 14.21 -1.84
N LYS A 199 1.22 12.98 -2.02
CA LYS A 199 2.63 12.67 -2.27
C LYS A 199 3.12 13.32 -3.57
N GLU A 200 2.37 13.21 -4.66
CA GLU A 200 2.65 13.90 -5.93
C GLU A 200 2.67 15.42 -5.79
N ALA A 201 1.87 15.98 -4.88
CA ALA A 201 1.85 17.42 -4.56
C ALA A 201 2.99 17.86 -3.64
N GLY A 202 3.86 16.93 -3.19
CA GLY A 202 4.95 17.18 -2.25
C GLY A 202 4.50 17.42 -0.81
N LEU A 203 3.35 16.88 -0.41
CA LEU A 203 2.77 17.03 0.93
C LEU A 203 3.14 15.85 1.85
N SER A 204 3.26 16.14 3.13
CA SER A 204 3.46 15.11 4.17
C SER A 204 2.12 14.53 4.58
N VAL A 205 1.91 13.25 4.29
CA VAL A 205 0.64 12.54 4.49
C VAL A 205 0.89 11.10 4.92
N ARG A 206 -0.01 10.54 5.74
CA ARG A 206 -0.07 9.11 6.07
C ARG A 206 -1.53 8.64 5.99
N ILE A 207 -1.71 7.34 5.80
CA ILE A 207 -3.01 6.68 5.94
C ILE A 207 -3.14 6.20 7.38
N ILE A 208 -4.30 6.41 7.97
CA ILE A 208 -4.65 5.96 9.31
C ILE A 208 -5.80 4.96 9.19
N SER A 209 -5.69 3.83 9.88
CA SER A 209 -6.77 2.88 10.07
C SER A 209 -7.22 2.85 11.53
N GLY A 210 -8.50 2.61 11.74
CA GLY A 210 -9.09 2.59 13.08
C GLY A 210 -10.57 2.23 13.02
N THR A 211 -11.31 2.64 14.04
CA THR A 211 -12.75 2.41 14.12
C THR A 211 -13.50 3.73 13.96
N GLY A 212 -14.50 3.76 13.08
CA GLY A 212 -15.41 4.87 12.88
C GLY A 212 -16.85 4.39 12.78
N ASN A 213 -17.78 5.05 13.47
CA ASN A 213 -19.20 4.68 13.50
C ASN A 213 -19.48 3.20 13.82
N GLY A 214 -18.61 2.56 14.63
CA GLY A 214 -18.75 1.16 15.04
C GLY A 214 -18.21 0.13 14.04
N GLY A 215 -17.55 0.55 12.96
CA GLY A 215 -16.90 -0.31 11.96
C GLY A 215 -15.44 0.07 11.71
N ALA A 216 -14.70 -0.79 11.03
CA ALA A 216 -13.35 -0.47 10.57
C ALA A 216 -13.40 0.71 9.57
N HIS A 217 -12.44 1.62 9.65
CA HIS A 217 -12.39 2.82 8.85
C HIS A 217 -10.96 3.22 8.53
N ALA A 218 -10.75 3.84 7.36
CA ALA A 218 -9.47 4.39 6.93
C ALA A 218 -9.66 5.85 6.48
N TRP A 219 -8.73 6.70 6.91
CA TRP A 219 -8.67 8.13 6.57
C TRP A 219 -7.21 8.58 6.51
N ASN A 220 -6.96 9.86 6.42
CA ASN A 220 -5.61 10.38 6.30
C ASN A 220 -5.25 11.34 7.45
N ILE A 221 -3.96 11.43 7.76
CA ILE A 221 -3.38 12.50 8.55
C ILE A 221 -2.36 13.25 7.69
N VAL A 222 -2.44 14.58 7.69
CA VAL A 222 -1.52 15.46 6.98
C VAL A 222 -0.77 16.35 7.95
N ARG A 223 0.46 16.74 7.59
CA ARG A 223 1.22 17.74 8.34
C ARG A 223 1.22 19.06 7.59
N ILE A 224 0.89 20.16 8.27
CA ILE A 224 1.00 21.54 7.79
C ILE A 224 1.89 22.31 8.77
N GLY A 225 3.09 22.67 8.35
CA GLY A 225 4.09 23.20 9.25
C GLY A 225 4.45 22.22 10.38
N SER A 226 4.16 22.57 11.63
CA SER A 226 4.39 21.71 12.82
C SER A 226 3.15 21.01 13.35
N LYS A 227 1.98 21.16 12.71
CA LYS A 227 0.70 20.62 13.19
C LYS A 227 0.21 19.50 12.28
N TYR A 228 -0.56 18.58 12.88
CA TYR A 228 -1.18 17.45 12.19
C TYR A 228 -2.70 17.62 12.15
N TYR A 229 -3.32 17.22 11.04
CA TYR A 229 -4.75 17.34 10.80
C TYR A 229 -5.28 16.05 10.20
N ASN A 230 -6.42 15.57 10.71
CA ASN A 230 -7.15 14.48 10.05
C ASN A 230 -7.89 15.03 8.82
N VAL A 231 -7.94 14.22 7.77
CA VAL A 231 -8.68 14.48 6.53
C VAL A 231 -9.42 13.21 6.16
N ASP A 232 -10.72 13.28 5.97
CA ASP A 232 -11.58 12.14 5.68
C ASP A 232 -12.47 12.40 4.47
N CYS A 233 -11.94 12.15 3.27
CA CYS A 233 -12.70 12.32 2.04
C CYS A 233 -13.93 11.40 1.93
N THR A 234 -13.98 10.31 2.72
CA THR A 234 -15.12 9.39 2.71
C THR A 234 -16.35 10.02 3.35
N TRP A 235 -16.19 10.60 4.54
CA TRP A 235 -17.32 11.17 5.29
C TRP A 235 -17.71 12.57 4.79
N ASP A 236 -16.76 13.32 4.30
CA ASP A 236 -17.00 14.65 3.78
C ASP A 236 -17.59 14.64 2.34
N GLY A 237 -17.47 13.52 1.63
CA GLY A 237 -18.01 13.32 0.27
C GLY A 237 -19.39 12.64 0.19
N GLN A 238 -20.05 12.36 1.34
CA GLN A 238 -21.36 11.68 1.40
C GLN A 238 -22.50 12.60 1.76
#